data_d8c4e49dae4d8cff151269d7bdff616f
#
_entry.id   d8c4e49dae4d8cff151269d7bdff616f
#
_cell.length_a   1.000
_cell.length_b   1.000
_cell.length_c   1.000
_cell.angle_alpha   90.00
_cell.angle_beta   90.00
_cell.angle_gamma   90.00
#
_symmetry.space_group_name_H-M   'P 1'
#
loop_
_entity.id
_entity.type
_entity.pdbx_description
1 polymer ?
#
loop_
_entity_poly.entity_id
_entity_poly.type
_entity_poly.pdbx_seq_one_letter_code
_entity_poly.pdbx_strand_id
1 'polypeptide(L)'
;MKVDLISFQDKAVKDLRVDIADALDNYRKRGKTQVVSLQAPTGAGKTIIAAALIEGIYNGMSFPDGTAYAEQPDAIFVWLSDSPELNLQSKEKIELKTSKLRYGQCVTISEESFDMEMLEDGHIYFLNTQKISRSGKLTTLSDTKDYRH
;
A
#
# COMPACT_ATOMS: atom_id res chain seq x y z
N MET A 1 0.15 3.13 -15.22
CA MET A 1 1.55 3.58 -14.97
C MET A 1 2.05 4.45 -16.11
N LYS A 2 2.79 5.48 -15.76
CA LYS A 2 3.45 6.35 -16.76
C LYS A 2 4.82 5.81 -17.20
N VAL A 3 5.28 4.75 -16.61
CA VAL A 3 6.53 4.07 -16.97
C VAL A 3 6.23 2.62 -17.29
N ASP A 4 6.99 2.07 -18.24
CA ASP A 4 6.90 0.66 -18.56
C ASP A 4 7.69 -0.15 -17.55
N LEU A 5 7.08 -1.23 -17.07
CA LEU A 5 7.75 -2.13 -16.14
C LEU A 5 8.66 -3.07 -16.91
N ILE A 6 9.86 -3.30 -16.40
CA ILE A 6 10.73 -4.34 -16.94
C ILE A 6 10.21 -5.72 -16.48
N SER A 7 10.66 -6.78 -17.17
CA SER A 7 10.14 -8.15 -16.94
C SER A 7 10.13 -8.58 -15.48
N PHE A 8 11.19 -8.25 -14.73
CA PHE A 8 11.29 -8.55 -13.32
C PHE A 8 10.20 -7.85 -12.51
N GLN A 9 9.95 -6.59 -12.82
CA GLN A 9 8.94 -5.79 -12.11
C GLN A 9 7.53 -6.28 -12.43
N ASP A 10 7.24 -6.58 -13.70
CA ASP A 10 5.96 -7.15 -14.10
C ASP A 10 5.67 -8.46 -13.37
N LYS A 11 6.66 -9.34 -13.31
CA LYS A 11 6.53 -10.62 -12.61
C LYS A 11 6.28 -10.39 -11.12
N ALA A 12 7.02 -9.48 -10.50
CA ALA A 12 6.87 -9.19 -9.09
C ALA A 12 5.48 -8.62 -8.78
N VAL A 13 4.95 -7.74 -9.61
CA VAL A 13 3.60 -7.18 -9.45
C VAL A 13 2.56 -8.30 -9.52
N LYS A 14 2.68 -9.19 -10.48
CA LYS A 14 1.75 -10.32 -10.63
C LYS A 14 1.82 -11.25 -9.42
N ASP A 15 3.02 -11.67 -9.03
CA ASP A 15 3.20 -12.59 -7.90
C ASP A 15 2.65 -11.98 -6.61
N LEU A 16 2.93 -10.70 -6.36
CA LEU A 16 2.39 -9.99 -5.21
C LEU A 16 0.87 -9.89 -5.26
N ARG A 17 0.30 -9.64 -6.42
CA ARG A 17 -1.17 -9.52 -6.53
C ARG A 17 -1.86 -10.84 -6.23
N VAL A 18 -1.29 -11.96 -6.70
CA VAL A 18 -1.78 -13.30 -6.38
C VAL A 18 -1.69 -13.55 -4.87
N ASP A 19 -0.53 -13.27 -4.29
CA ASP A 19 -0.31 -13.47 -2.85
C ASP A 19 -1.24 -12.61 -2.00
N ILE A 20 -1.50 -11.38 -2.41
CA ILE A 20 -2.45 -10.50 -1.72
C ILE A 20 -3.87 -11.04 -1.83
N ALA A 21 -4.27 -11.56 -2.99
CA ALA A 21 -5.59 -12.16 -3.14
C ALA A 21 -5.78 -13.34 -2.19
N ASP A 22 -4.77 -14.21 -2.09
CA ASP A 22 -4.78 -15.34 -1.17
C ASP A 22 -4.80 -14.88 0.29
N ALA A 23 -4.02 -13.85 0.61
CA ALA A 23 -3.97 -13.27 1.95
C ALA A 23 -5.33 -12.67 2.36
N LEU A 24 -5.98 -11.95 1.46
CA LEU A 24 -7.32 -11.39 1.71
C LEU A 24 -8.36 -12.51 1.90
N ASP A 25 -8.30 -13.56 1.11
CA ASP A 25 -9.17 -14.72 1.29
C ASP A 25 -8.98 -15.37 2.65
N ASN A 26 -7.73 -15.58 3.06
CA ASN A 26 -7.41 -16.14 4.36
C ASN A 26 -7.89 -15.25 5.51
N TYR A 27 -7.73 -13.93 5.35
CA TYR A 27 -8.24 -12.98 6.34
C TYR A 27 -9.76 -13.07 6.47
N ARG A 28 -10.47 -13.12 5.35
CA ARG A 28 -11.94 -13.22 5.37
C ARG A 28 -12.43 -14.52 6.02
N LYS A 29 -11.71 -15.61 5.82
CA LYS A 29 -12.07 -16.92 6.37
C LYS A 29 -11.70 -17.09 7.84
N ARG A 30 -10.58 -16.52 8.27
CA ARG A 30 -9.99 -16.77 9.59
C ARG A 30 -9.94 -15.57 10.50
N GLY A 31 -10.16 -14.36 10.00
CA GLY A 31 -10.09 -13.12 10.77
C GLY A 31 -8.70 -12.73 11.25
N LYS A 32 -7.65 -13.33 10.68
CA LYS A 32 -6.27 -13.07 11.08
C LYS A 32 -5.54 -12.22 10.06
N THR A 33 -4.79 -11.23 10.54
CA THR A 33 -3.93 -10.42 9.71
C THR A 33 -2.91 -11.29 8.98
N GLN A 34 -2.73 -11.01 7.70
CA GLN A 34 -1.81 -11.76 6.84
C GLN A 34 -0.60 -10.91 6.51
N VAL A 35 0.51 -11.57 6.19
CA VAL A 35 1.75 -10.90 5.77
C VAL A 35 2.16 -11.44 4.40
N VAL A 36 2.46 -10.51 3.49
CA VAL A 36 3.04 -10.81 2.17
C VAL A 36 4.36 -10.07 2.08
N SER A 37 5.42 -10.75 1.65
CA SER A 37 6.76 -10.18 1.61
C SER A 37 7.29 -10.09 0.19
N LEU A 38 8.00 -9.01 -0.09
CA LEU A 38 8.78 -8.84 -1.32
C LEU A 38 10.24 -8.64 -0.96
N GLN A 39 11.11 -9.48 -1.51
CA GLN A 39 12.54 -9.27 -1.45
C GLN A 39 13.05 -8.92 -2.84
N ALA A 40 13.74 -7.82 -2.95
CA ALA A 40 14.35 -7.37 -4.19
C ALA A 40 15.65 -6.63 -3.90
N PRO A 41 16.64 -6.72 -4.78
CA PRO A 41 17.89 -5.97 -4.61
C PRO A 41 17.63 -4.47 -4.57
N THR A 42 18.52 -3.73 -3.90
CA THR A 42 18.51 -2.28 -3.93
C THR A 42 18.62 -1.80 -5.38
N GLY A 43 17.78 -0.84 -5.76
CA GLY A 43 17.74 -0.34 -7.13
C GLY A 43 16.85 -1.13 -8.07
N ALA A 44 16.20 -2.20 -7.59
CA ALA A 44 15.25 -2.98 -8.42
C ALA A 44 13.91 -2.30 -8.61
N GLY A 45 13.71 -1.11 -8.04
CA GLY A 45 12.49 -0.34 -8.21
C GLY A 45 11.34 -0.80 -7.33
N LYS A 46 11.59 -1.12 -6.07
CA LYS A 46 10.54 -1.55 -5.13
C LYS A 46 9.39 -0.57 -5.05
N THR A 47 9.67 0.72 -5.04
CA THR A 47 8.63 1.76 -5.00
C THR A 47 7.79 1.74 -6.27
N ILE A 48 8.41 1.50 -7.43
CA ILE A 48 7.71 1.37 -8.71
C ILE A 48 6.81 0.13 -8.70
N ILE A 49 7.31 -0.99 -8.20
CA ILE A 49 6.53 -2.23 -8.06
C ILE A 49 5.31 -1.97 -7.18
N ALA A 50 5.52 -1.35 -6.02
CA ALA A 50 4.43 -1.01 -5.11
C ALA A 50 3.43 -0.03 -5.75
N ALA A 51 3.91 0.97 -6.45
CA ALA A 51 3.04 1.94 -7.15
C ALA A 51 2.16 1.24 -8.19
N ALA A 52 2.75 0.35 -9.00
CA ALA A 52 2.00 -0.41 -10.00
C ALA A 52 0.95 -1.32 -9.35
N LEU A 53 1.32 -1.97 -8.25
CA LEU A 53 0.41 -2.83 -7.50
C LEU A 53 -0.75 -2.04 -6.92
N ILE A 54 -0.50 -0.93 -6.27
CA ILE A 54 -1.53 -0.06 -5.68
C ILE A 54 -2.47 0.46 -6.76
N GLU A 55 -1.93 1.00 -7.85
CA GLU A 55 -2.74 1.48 -8.97
C GLU A 55 -3.61 0.36 -9.54
N GLY A 56 -3.05 -0.83 -9.69
CA GLY A 56 -3.76 -2.00 -10.20
C GLY A 56 -4.85 -2.48 -9.25
N ILE A 57 -4.63 -2.41 -7.94
CA ILE A 57 -5.67 -2.77 -6.96
C ILE A 57 -6.85 -1.79 -7.06
N TYR A 58 -6.59 -0.49 -7.15
CA TYR A 58 -7.65 0.50 -7.26
C TYR A 58 -8.46 0.36 -8.54
N ASN A 59 -7.81 0.06 -9.65
CA ASN A 59 -8.41 0.12 -10.99
C ASN A 59 -8.68 -1.23 -11.64
N GLY A 60 -8.33 -2.32 -10.97
CA GLY A 60 -8.39 -3.65 -11.53
C GLY A 60 -7.11 -4.02 -12.28
N MET A 61 -6.86 -5.30 -12.38
CA MET A 61 -5.68 -5.84 -13.05
C MET A 61 -6.07 -7.07 -13.88
N SER A 62 -5.47 -7.19 -15.05
CA SER A 62 -5.56 -8.42 -15.86
C SER A 62 -4.18 -8.76 -16.42
N PHE A 63 -3.92 -10.03 -16.56
CA PHE A 63 -2.62 -10.56 -16.96
C PHE A 63 -2.77 -11.41 -18.24
N PRO A 64 -1.68 -11.56 -19.02
CA PRO A 64 -1.74 -12.32 -20.28
C PRO A 64 -2.18 -13.77 -20.16
N ASP A 65 -1.99 -14.38 -18.98
CA ASP A 65 -2.41 -15.77 -18.73
C ASP A 65 -3.92 -15.92 -18.44
N GLY A 66 -4.67 -14.83 -18.48
CA GLY A 66 -6.10 -14.83 -18.21
C GLY A 66 -6.47 -14.53 -16.76
N THR A 67 -5.49 -14.47 -15.86
CA THR A 67 -5.75 -14.06 -14.47
C THR A 67 -6.20 -12.61 -14.43
N ALA A 68 -7.27 -12.33 -13.70
CA ALA A 68 -7.80 -10.98 -13.58
C ALA A 68 -8.36 -10.73 -12.17
N TYR A 69 -8.26 -9.49 -11.72
CA TYR A 69 -8.77 -9.04 -10.45
C TYR A 69 -9.62 -7.79 -10.64
N ALA A 70 -10.78 -7.78 -10.01
CA ALA A 70 -11.68 -6.63 -10.08
C ALA A 70 -11.08 -5.43 -9.35
N GLU A 71 -11.51 -4.24 -9.74
CA GLU A 71 -11.15 -3.00 -9.06
C GLU A 71 -11.59 -3.00 -7.60
N GLN A 72 -10.80 -2.37 -6.75
CA GLN A 72 -11.09 -2.18 -5.32
C GLN A 72 -10.91 -0.70 -4.98
N PRO A 73 -11.85 0.16 -5.41
CA PRO A 73 -11.68 1.61 -5.23
C PRO A 73 -11.73 2.06 -3.78
N ASP A 74 -12.25 1.23 -2.88
CA ASP A 74 -12.38 1.55 -1.46
C ASP A 74 -11.16 1.15 -0.64
N ALA A 75 -10.16 0.52 -1.24
CA ALA A 75 -8.98 0.06 -0.52
C ALA A 75 -8.26 1.23 0.15
N ILE A 76 -7.81 1.00 1.38
CA ILE A 76 -7.00 1.96 2.14
C ILE A 76 -5.59 1.40 2.25
N PHE A 77 -4.62 2.20 1.84
CA PHE A 77 -3.21 1.85 1.99
C PHE A 77 -2.56 2.75 3.04
N VAL A 78 -1.72 2.15 3.87
CA VAL A 78 -0.88 2.89 4.81
C VAL A 78 0.56 2.57 4.47
N TRP A 79 1.30 3.58 4.05
CA TRP A 79 2.70 3.47 3.68
C TRP A 79 3.56 3.90 4.86
N LEU A 80 4.34 2.96 5.36
CA LEU A 80 5.19 3.20 6.52
C LEU A 80 6.66 3.26 6.11
N SER A 81 7.38 4.24 6.63
CA SER A 81 8.83 4.28 6.56
C SER A 81 9.39 4.92 7.83
N ASP A 82 10.67 4.74 8.05
CA ASP A 82 11.35 5.25 9.25
C ASP A 82 11.88 6.69 9.09
N SER A 83 11.63 7.33 7.96
CA SER A 83 12.13 8.67 7.67
C SER A 83 11.06 9.52 6.98
N PRO A 84 10.82 10.76 7.44
CA PRO A 84 9.91 11.67 6.74
C PRO A 84 10.34 11.96 5.30
N GLU A 85 11.66 12.06 5.04
CA GLU A 85 12.16 12.29 3.71
C GLU A 85 11.88 11.13 2.77
N LEU A 86 12.03 9.89 3.25
CA LEU A 86 11.71 8.71 2.46
C LEU A 86 10.22 8.63 2.14
N ASN A 87 9.36 9.00 3.09
CA ASN A 87 7.92 9.06 2.85
C ASN A 87 7.59 10.09 1.78
N LEU A 88 8.18 11.26 1.85
CA LEU A 88 7.94 12.31 0.86
C LEU A 88 8.41 11.87 -0.53
N GLN A 89 9.61 11.30 -0.62
CA GLN A 89 10.15 10.78 -1.88
C GLN A 89 9.26 9.68 -2.46
N SER A 90 8.79 8.77 -1.62
CA SER A 90 7.89 7.69 -2.05
C SER A 90 6.56 8.23 -2.57
N LYS A 91 5.97 9.19 -1.84
CA LYS A 91 4.73 9.84 -2.24
C LYS A 91 4.87 10.54 -3.58
N GLU A 92 5.90 11.35 -3.73
CA GLU A 92 6.18 12.07 -4.98
C GLU A 92 6.40 11.11 -6.15
N LYS A 93 7.15 10.03 -5.91
CA LYS A 93 7.42 9.03 -6.93
C LYS A 93 6.15 8.31 -7.36
N ILE A 94 5.30 7.93 -6.41
CA ILE A 94 4.03 7.28 -6.70
C ILE A 94 3.13 8.23 -7.50
N GLU A 95 2.99 9.47 -7.08
CA GLU A 95 2.17 10.47 -7.79
C GLU A 95 2.70 10.74 -9.20
N LEU A 96 4.03 10.80 -9.36
CA LEU A 96 4.65 11.08 -10.64
C LEU A 96 4.56 9.90 -11.63
N LYS A 97 4.69 8.68 -11.14
CA LYS A 97 4.81 7.49 -12.00
C LYS A 97 3.47 6.80 -12.29
N THR A 98 2.44 7.07 -11.52
CA THR A 98 1.11 6.53 -11.78
C THR A 98 0.31 7.47 -12.67
N SER A 99 -0.62 6.90 -13.43
CA SER A 99 -1.47 7.67 -14.36
C SER A 99 -2.94 7.72 -13.93
N LYS A 100 -3.36 6.79 -13.08
CA LYS A 100 -4.77 6.61 -12.72
C LYS A 100 -5.11 7.00 -11.30
N LEU A 101 -4.13 7.41 -10.50
CA LEU A 101 -4.39 7.90 -9.15
C LEU A 101 -4.90 9.35 -9.23
N ARG A 102 -5.91 9.64 -8.40
CA ARG A 102 -6.54 10.96 -8.38
C ARG A 102 -5.72 11.94 -7.56
N TYR A 103 -5.83 13.21 -7.90
CA TYR A 103 -5.26 14.28 -7.10
C TYR A 103 -5.81 14.23 -5.67
N GLY A 104 -4.92 14.33 -4.70
CA GLY A 104 -5.30 14.26 -3.28
C GLY A 104 -5.53 12.86 -2.74
N GLN A 105 -5.36 11.81 -3.54
CA GLN A 105 -5.48 10.44 -3.07
C GLN A 105 -4.32 10.03 -2.15
N CYS A 106 -3.15 10.60 -2.35
CA CYS A 106 -1.99 10.41 -1.48
C CYS A 106 -1.99 11.49 -0.39
N VAL A 107 -2.00 11.07 0.87
CA VAL A 107 -2.11 11.96 2.03
C VAL A 107 -0.94 11.71 2.98
N THR A 108 -0.22 12.76 3.33
CA THR A 108 0.79 12.69 4.39
C THR A 108 0.14 12.93 5.74
N ILE A 109 0.40 12.03 6.69
CA ILE A 109 -0.13 12.15 8.05
C ILE A 109 0.91 12.82 8.93
N SER A 110 0.52 13.93 9.59
CA SER A 110 1.29 14.52 10.67
C SER A 110 0.86 13.93 12.01
N GLU A 111 1.75 13.94 12.97
CA GLU A 111 1.50 13.41 14.31
C GLU A 111 0.27 14.08 14.96
N GLU A 112 0.14 15.38 14.76
CA GLU A 112 -0.91 16.19 15.40
C GLU A 112 -2.29 15.94 14.81
N SER A 113 -2.36 15.51 13.56
CA SER A 113 -3.63 15.31 12.84
C SER A 113 -4.04 13.85 12.73
N PHE A 114 -3.25 12.93 13.29
CA PHE A 114 -3.54 11.51 13.11
C PHE A 114 -4.68 11.04 14.00
N ASP A 115 -5.67 10.43 13.35
CA ASP A 115 -6.73 9.67 14.00
C ASP A 115 -7.13 8.55 13.03
N MET A 116 -7.05 7.29 13.47
CA MET A 116 -7.41 6.15 12.61
C MET A 116 -8.85 6.20 12.14
N GLU A 117 -9.73 6.82 12.91
CA GLU A 117 -11.13 6.98 12.53
C GLU A 117 -11.30 7.97 11.37
N MET A 118 -10.28 8.77 11.09
CA MET A 118 -10.28 9.70 9.96
C MET A 118 -9.74 9.09 8.67
N LEU A 119 -9.31 7.82 8.67
CA LEU A 119 -8.87 7.16 7.46
C LEU A 119 -10.07 6.90 6.56
N GLU A 120 -10.02 7.46 5.37
CA GLU A 120 -11.12 7.37 4.40
C GLU A 120 -10.80 6.35 3.31
N ASP A 121 -11.84 5.71 2.81
CA ASP A 121 -11.73 4.77 1.70
C ASP A 121 -11.05 5.42 0.49
N GLY A 122 -10.26 4.63 -0.22
CA GLY A 122 -9.67 5.05 -1.47
C GLY A 122 -8.45 5.95 -1.36
N HIS A 123 -7.85 6.06 -0.18
CA HIS A 123 -6.69 6.92 0.05
C HIS A 123 -5.44 6.13 0.41
N ILE A 124 -4.28 6.70 0.10
CA ILE A 124 -2.98 6.19 0.47
C ILE A 124 -2.39 7.16 1.50
N TYR A 125 -2.16 6.67 2.71
CA TYR A 125 -1.65 7.47 3.82
C TYR A 125 -0.18 7.18 4.05
N PHE A 126 0.63 8.23 4.10
CA PHE A 126 2.08 8.14 4.32
C PHE A 126 2.40 8.53 5.76
N LEU A 127 2.98 7.61 6.49
CA LEU A 127 3.20 7.74 7.93
C LEU A 127 4.62 7.34 8.29
N ASN A 128 5.24 8.15 9.14
CA ASN A 128 6.57 7.87 9.67
C ASN A 128 6.49 6.94 10.87
N THR A 129 7.28 5.85 10.87
CA THR A 129 7.27 4.88 11.96
C THR A 129 7.79 5.45 13.28
N GLN A 130 8.64 6.47 13.25
CA GLN A 130 9.06 7.17 14.47
C GLN A 130 7.89 7.87 15.17
N LYS A 131 6.92 8.34 14.40
CA LYS A 131 5.70 8.92 14.97
C LYS A 131 4.82 7.88 15.62
N ILE A 132 4.81 6.66 15.10
CA ILE A 132 4.09 5.54 15.71
C ILE A 132 4.61 5.27 17.12
N SER A 133 5.93 5.22 17.29
CA SER A 133 6.55 4.95 18.58
C SER A 133 6.43 6.11 19.57
N ARG A 134 6.27 7.34 19.08
CA ARG A 134 6.14 8.55 19.90
C ARG A 134 4.68 8.95 20.12
N SER A 135 3.82 8.63 19.18
CA SER A 135 2.41 8.99 19.23
C SER A 135 1.64 7.96 20.04
N GLY A 136 1.20 8.34 21.22
CA GLY A 136 0.34 7.50 22.04
C GLY A 136 -0.95 7.10 21.34
N LYS A 137 -1.45 7.90 20.40
CA LYS A 137 -2.66 7.58 19.65
C LYS A 137 -2.51 6.36 18.76
N LEU A 138 -1.42 6.27 18.01
CA LEU A 138 -1.17 5.09 17.15
C LEU A 138 -0.93 3.84 17.96
N THR A 139 -0.09 3.92 18.97
CA THR A 139 0.21 2.81 19.85
C THR A 139 -1.06 2.33 20.57
N THR A 140 -1.81 3.25 21.13
CA THR A 140 -3.06 2.93 21.83
C THR A 140 -4.08 2.29 20.90
N LEU A 141 -4.24 2.82 19.70
CA LEU A 141 -5.16 2.26 18.72
C LEU A 141 -4.74 0.89 18.25
N SER A 142 -3.45 0.66 18.07
CA SER A 142 -2.92 -0.64 17.73
C SER A 142 -3.26 -1.66 18.81
N ASP A 143 -2.96 -1.34 20.04
CA ASP A 143 -3.25 -2.21 21.18
C ASP A 143 -4.74 -2.50 21.33
N THR A 144 -5.57 -1.50 21.08
CA THR A 144 -7.02 -1.64 21.19
C THR A 144 -7.60 -2.47 20.06
N LYS A 145 -6.98 -2.43 18.88
CA LYS A 145 -7.53 -3.06 17.67
C LYS A 145 -6.95 -4.44 17.38
N ASP A 146 -5.94 -4.86 18.07
CA ASP A 146 -5.33 -6.18 17.87
C ASP A 146 -6.34 -7.32 18.03
N TYR A 147 -7.32 -7.14 18.85
CA TYR A 147 -8.34 -8.15 19.11
C TYR A 147 -9.44 -8.21 18.06
N ARG A 148 -9.44 -7.32 17.11
CA ARG A 148 -10.50 -7.19 16.10
C ARG A 148 -10.17 -7.85 14.77
N HIS A 149 -9.01 -8.42 14.72
CA HIS A 149 -8.53 -9.07 13.49
C HIS A 149 -8.84 -10.53 13.44
#